data_7a1a13159414abdb2947b69c14c41dac
#
_entry.id   7a1a13159414abdb2947b69c14c41dac
#
_cell.length_a   1.000
_cell.length_b   1.000
_cell.length_c   1.000
_cell.angle_alpha   90.00
_cell.angle_beta   90.00
_cell.angle_gamma   90.00
#
_symmetry.space_group_name_H-M   'P 1'
#
loop_
_entity.id
_entity.type
_entity.pdbx_description
1 polymer ?
#
loop_
_entity_poly.entity_id
_entity_poly.type
_entity_poly.pdbx_seq_one_letter_code
_entity_poly.pdbx_strand_id
1 'polypeptide(L)'
;MLQPKRVKFRKVHRGRRKGVAIAGSQVTFGDFGLQAEQTAWITSRQIEAARRAITHHLRRGGKVWIRIFPNKPVTAKPAETRMGGGKGAVDHWVAVVKPGRVLFEVSGVKEELAKEALRLAGHKLPIHTRFMVREELAMAQGAEAAGAEAGAGGEA
;
A
#
# COMPACT_ATOMS: atom_id res chain seq x y z
N MET A 1 -1.19 10.93 13.26
CA MET A 1 -1.47 9.79 12.39
C MET A 1 -2.55 10.16 11.39
N LEU A 2 -2.64 9.47 10.26
CA LEU A 2 -3.62 9.75 9.22
C LEU A 2 -5.03 9.50 9.73
N GLN A 3 -5.90 10.50 9.61
CA GLN A 3 -7.34 10.42 9.91
C GLN A 3 -8.07 11.52 9.17
N PRO A 4 -9.36 11.36 8.85
CA PRO A 4 -10.15 12.41 8.23
C PRO A 4 -10.28 13.64 9.14
N LYS A 5 -10.14 14.83 8.58
CA LYS A 5 -10.38 16.08 9.32
C LYS A 5 -11.88 16.34 9.52
N ARG A 6 -12.69 15.94 8.55
CA ARG A 6 -14.15 16.13 8.56
C ARG A 6 -14.82 14.92 7.90
N VAL A 7 -15.89 14.41 8.49
CA VAL A 7 -16.68 13.30 7.94
C VAL A 7 -18.16 13.67 7.92
N LYS A 8 -18.88 13.19 6.91
CA LYS A 8 -20.34 13.37 6.82
C LYS A 8 -21.07 12.57 7.91
N PHE A 9 -20.63 11.33 8.15
CA PHE A 9 -21.19 10.44 9.17
C PHE A 9 -20.09 9.97 10.12
N ARG A 10 -20.31 10.14 11.41
CA ARG A 10 -19.35 9.74 12.45
C ARG A 10 -19.18 8.23 12.58
N LYS A 11 -20.26 7.47 12.37
CA LYS A 11 -20.28 6.01 12.45
C LYS A 11 -20.81 5.43 11.14
N VAL A 12 -20.26 4.31 10.70
CA VAL A 12 -20.59 3.66 9.41
C VAL A 12 -20.90 2.19 9.66
N HIS A 13 -21.71 1.58 8.80
CA HIS A 13 -21.91 0.14 8.81
C HIS A 13 -20.63 -0.62 8.48
N ARG A 14 -20.52 -1.88 8.97
CA ARG A 14 -19.33 -2.69 8.77
C ARG A 14 -19.02 -2.92 7.30
N GLY A 15 -20.03 -3.17 6.47
CA GLY A 15 -19.88 -3.39 5.03
C GLY A 15 -19.25 -4.73 4.68
N ARG A 16 -19.06 -4.95 3.37
CA ARG A 16 -18.47 -6.17 2.79
C ARG A 16 -17.13 -5.84 2.13
N ARG A 17 -16.21 -6.82 2.09
CA ARG A 17 -14.86 -6.66 1.53
C ARG A 17 -14.60 -7.57 0.30
N LYS A 18 -15.64 -8.16 -0.29
CA LYS A 18 -15.52 -9.05 -1.45
C LYS A 18 -15.12 -8.28 -2.72
N GLY A 19 -14.51 -8.98 -3.67
CA GLY A 19 -14.10 -8.48 -4.97
C GLY A 19 -12.66 -7.94 -5.00
N VAL A 20 -12.22 -7.54 -6.19
CA VAL A 20 -10.89 -6.97 -6.48
C VAL A 20 -10.94 -5.45 -6.60
N ALA A 21 -9.81 -4.81 -6.53
CA ALA A 21 -9.71 -3.36 -6.73
C ALA A 21 -9.84 -3.04 -8.22
N ILE A 22 -10.82 -2.21 -8.59
CA ILE A 22 -11.02 -1.72 -9.95
C ILE A 22 -10.15 -0.47 -10.20
N ALA A 23 -10.01 0.39 -9.18
CA ALA A 23 -9.25 1.64 -9.27
C ALA A 23 -8.02 1.58 -8.36
N GLY A 24 -6.93 2.29 -8.75
CA GLY A 24 -5.69 2.36 -7.99
C GLY A 24 -4.93 1.02 -7.95
N SER A 25 -5.01 0.25 -9.03
CA SER A 25 -4.31 -1.02 -9.21
C SER A 25 -2.96 -0.87 -9.92
N GLN A 26 -2.71 0.28 -10.54
CA GLN A 26 -1.47 0.56 -11.27
C GLN A 26 -0.62 1.58 -10.52
N VAL A 27 0.71 1.50 -10.73
CA VAL A 27 1.68 2.49 -10.27
C VAL A 27 1.56 3.73 -11.17
N THR A 28 1.29 4.88 -10.58
CA THR A 28 0.98 6.12 -11.31
C THR A 28 1.94 7.26 -10.97
N PHE A 29 2.28 7.43 -9.70
CA PHE A 29 3.10 8.54 -9.23
C PHE A 29 4.58 8.22 -9.13
N GLY A 30 4.91 6.96 -8.80
CA GLY A 30 6.26 6.47 -8.62
C GLY A 30 6.72 5.57 -9.77
N ASP A 31 7.90 5.00 -9.59
CA ASP A 31 8.51 4.04 -10.50
C ASP A 31 8.23 2.61 -10.03
N PHE A 32 8.13 2.44 -8.71
CA PHE A 32 7.92 1.16 -8.05
C PHE A 32 6.74 1.24 -7.08
N GLY A 33 6.03 0.13 -6.92
CA GLY A 33 4.86 0.06 -6.05
C GLY A 33 4.77 -1.22 -5.22
N LEU A 34 4.00 -1.14 -4.14
CA LEU A 34 3.63 -2.28 -3.30
C LEU A 34 2.13 -2.52 -3.45
N GLN A 35 1.77 -3.66 -4.03
CA GLN A 35 0.38 -4.04 -4.30
C GLN A 35 -0.11 -5.07 -3.27
N ALA A 36 -1.36 -4.93 -2.84
CA ALA A 36 -2.03 -5.89 -1.97
C ALA A 36 -2.53 -7.11 -2.76
N GLU A 37 -2.27 -8.31 -2.26
CA GLU A 37 -2.79 -9.57 -2.79
C GLU A 37 -4.04 -10.06 -2.05
N GLN A 38 -4.28 -9.54 -0.88
CA GLN A 38 -5.38 -9.95 0.00
C GLN A 38 -6.25 -8.77 0.41
N THR A 39 -7.47 -9.08 0.84
CA THR A 39 -8.38 -8.08 1.40
C THR A 39 -8.14 -7.89 2.89
N ALA A 40 -8.05 -6.64 3.35
CA ALA A 40 -7.95 -6.31 4.76
C ALA A 40 -8.44 -4.90 5.11
N TRP A 41 -8.58 -4.67 6.40
CA TRP A 41 -8.64 -3.34 6.99
C TRP A 41 -7.26 -3.01 7.55
N ILE A 42 -6.63 -1.99 6.98
CA ILE A 42 -5.30 -1.53 7.38
C ILE A 42 -5.46 -0.30 8.25
N THR A 43 -4.96 -0.34 9.47
CA THR A 43 -5.06 0.76 10.42
C THR A 43 -4.09 1.90 10.08
N SER A 44 -4.40 3.11 10.53
CA SER A 44 -3.50 4.25 10.39
C SER A 44 -2.11 4.02 11.00
N ARG A 45 -2.03 3.23 12.08
CA ARG A 45 -0.77 2.85 12.73
C ARG A 45 0.07 1.94 11.85
N GLN A 46 -0.54 0.96 11.18
CA GLN A 46 0.14 0.06 10.24
C GLN A 46 0.64 0.81 9.00
N ILE A 47 -0.15 1.74 8.47
CA ILE A 47 0.26 2.60 7.34
C ILE A 47 1.50 3.42 7.73
N GLU A 48 1.50 4.03 8.91
CA GLU A 48 2.63 4.82 9.38
C GLU A 48 3.87 3.96 9.67
N ALA A 49 3.70 2.76 10.22
CA ALA A 49 4.80 1.82 10.44
C ALA A 49 5.46 1.40 9.12
N ALA A 50 4.66 1.10 8.09
CA ALA A 50 5.16 0.77 6.75
C ALA A 50 5.87 1.97 6.10
N ARG A 51 5.29 3.17 6.15
CA ARG A 51 5.93 4.39 5.66
C ARG A 51 7.30 4.63 6.31
N ARG A 52 7.38 4.50 7.63
CA ARG A 52 8.64 4.65 8.37
C ARG A 52 9.68 3.62 7.97
N ALA A 53 9.27 2.36 7.75
CA ALA A 53 10.17 1.31 7.27
C ALA A 53 10.77 1.65 5.91
N ILE A 54 9.95 2.13 4.96
CA ILE A 54 10.42 2.57 3.64
C ILE A 54 11.43 3.72 3.78
N THR A 55 11.04 4.81 4.45
CA THR A 55 11.88 6.02 4.55
C THR A 55 13.17 5.77 5.32
N HIS A 56 13.15 4.89 6.31
CA HIS A 56 14.35 4.51 7.06
C HIS A 56 15.33 3.74 6.18
N HIS A 57 14.83 2.74 5.42
CA HIS A 57 15.69 1.95 4.52
C HIS A 57 16.28 2.79 3.38
N LEU A 58 15.48 3.69 2.80
CA LEU A 58 15.93 4.61 1.75
C LEU A 58 16.81 5.76 2.27
N ARG A 59 17.12 5.81 3.58
CA ARG A 59 17.90 6.88 4.21
C ARG A 59 17.40 8.28 3.84
N ARG A 60 16.06 8.44 3.70
CA ARG A 60 15.37 9.64 3.22
C ARG A 60 15.67 10.00 1.76
N GLY A 61 16.30 9.13 0.98
CA GLY A 61 16.43 9.26 -0.47
C GLY A 61 15.12 8.96 -1.18
N GLY A 62 14.95 9.50 -2.39
CA GLY A 62 13.75 9.30 -3.18
C GLY A 62 12.47 9.93 -2.60
N LYS A 63 11.35 9.63 -3.24
CA LYS A 63 10.03 10.11 -2.87
C LYS A 63 9.08 8.95 -2.61
N VAL A 64 8.25 9.06 -1.58
CA VAL A 64 7.30 8.02 -1.16
C VAL A 64 5.89 8.58 -1.19
N TRP A 65 4.96 7.85 -1.81
CA TRP A 65 3.52 8.17 -1.80
C TRP A 65 2.75 7.08 -1.09
N ILE A 66 1.82 7.49 -0.25
CA ILE A 66 0.83 6.61 0.37
C ILE A 66 -0.43 6.67 -0.49
N ARG A 67 -0.79 5.55 -1.14
CA ARG A 67 -1.93 5.45 -2.06
C ARG A 67 -3.25 5.09 -1.38
N ILE A 68 -3.23 4.79 -0.10
CA ILE A 68 -4.39 4.44 0.70
C ILE A 68 -4.57 5.45 1.83
N PHE A 69 -5.83 5.67 2.22
CA PHE A 69 -6.17 6.58 3.31
C PHE A 69 -7.18 5.92 4.25
N PRO A 70 -6.97 5.97 5.58
CA PRO A 70 -7.87 5.37 6.56
C PRO A 70 -9.10 6.26 6.77
N ASN A 71 -10.12 6.08 5.95
CA ASN A 71 -11.34 6.87 5.95
C ASN A 71 -12.53 6.19 6.63
N LYS A 72 -12.41 4.90 6.96
CA LYS A 72 -13.49 4.13 7.59
C LYS A 72 -13.33 4.11 9.11
N PRO A 73 -14.32 4.60 9.89
CA PRO A 73 -14.30 4.51 11.34
C PRO A 73 -14.65 3.10 11.80
N VAL A 74 -13.88 2.59 12.75
CA VAL A 74 -14.18 1.35 13.49
C VAL A 74 -14.54 1.73 14.90
N THR A 75 -15.66 1.19 15.38
CA THR A 75 -16.17 1.47 16.72
C THR A 75 -15.85 0.32 17.65
N ALA A 76 -15.56 0.63 18.89
CA ALA A 76 -15.43 -0.33 19.98
C ALA A 76 -16.25 0.10 21.19
N LYS A 77 -16.71 -0.87 21.97
CA LYS A 77 -17.27 -0.64 23.29
C LYS A 77 -16.22 -0.95 24.35
N PRO A 78 -16.20 -0.25 25.49
CA PRO A 78 -15.33 -0.60 26.61
C PRO A 78 -15.57 -2.04 27.07
N ALA A 79 -14.54 -2.70 27.58
CA ALA A 79 -14.60 -4.12 27.98
C ALA A 79 -15.66 -4.39 29.06
N GLU A 80 -15.91 -3.45 29.96
CA GLU A 80 -16.82 -3.58 31.10
C GLU A 80 -18.26 -3.10 30.79
N THR A 81 -18.54 -2.73 29.54
CA THR A 81 -19.87 -2.24 29.15
C THR A 81 -20.81 -3.41 28.88
N ARG A 82 -22.01 -3.37 29.46
CA ARG A 82 -23.07 -4.34 29.19
C ARG A 82 -23.57 -4.27 27.75
N MET A 83 -24.19 -5.36 27.27
CA MET A 83 -24.82 -5.42 25.94
C MET A 83 -25.96 -4.38 25.84
N GLY A 84 -26.26 -3.91 24.64
CA GLY A 84 -27.26 -2.89 24.38
C GLY A 84 -26.71 -1.45 24.39
N GLY A 85 -27.58 -0.44 24.47
CA GLY A 85 -27.18 0.98 24.48
C GLY A 85 -26.64 1.53 23.14
N GLY A 86 -26.86 0.83 22.03
CA GLY A 86 -26.46 1.29 20.68
C GLY A 86 -25.01 1.01 20.30
N LYS A 87 -24.58 1.58 19.19
CA LYS A 87 -23.22 1.42 18.62
C LYS A 87 -22.18 2.17 19.45
N GLY A 88 -21.04 1.53 19.75
CA GLY A 88 -19.92 2.10 20.48
C GLY A 88 -19.34 3.38 19.86
N ALA A 89 -18.48 4.06 20.58
CA ALA A 89 -17.74 5.21 20.08
C ALA A 89 -16.70 4.80 19.01
N VAL A 90 -16.28 5.74 18.16
CA VAL A 90 -15.18 5.52 17.20
C VAL A 90 -13.88 5.32 17.97
N ASP A 91 -13.22 4.21 17.73
CA ASP A 91 -11.96 3.84 18.35
C ASP A 91 -10.76 4.18 17.44
N HIS A 92 -10.79 3.70 16.21
CA HIS A 92 -9.72 3.95 15.24
C HIS A 92 -10.23 4.01 13.80
N TRP A 93 -9.36 4.45 12.91
CA TRP A 93 -9.64 4.58 11.48
C TRP A 93 -8.87 3.53 10.69
N VAL A 94 -9.53 2.97 9.66
CA VAL A 94 -8.95 1.96 8.79
C VAL A 94 -9.16 2.29 7.31
N ALA A 95 -8.22 1.86 6.48
CA ALA A 95 -8.37 1.81 5.03
C ALA A 95 -8.89 0.43 4.64
N VAL A 96 -9.95 0.39 3.84
CA VAL A 96 -10.47 -0.86 3.27
C VAL A 96 -9.67 -1.16 2.01
N VAL A 97 -8.88 -2.23 2.06
CA VAL A 97 -8.04 -2.67 0.96
C VAL A 97 -8.63 -3.94 0.35
N LYS A 98 -8.65 -3.99 -0.99
CA LYS A 98 -9.00 -5.15 -1.79
C LYS A 98 -7.77 -5.65 -2.56
N PRO A 99 -7.72 -6.93 -2.96
CA PRO A 99 -6.66 -7.46 -3.80
C PRO A 99 -6.47 -6.61 -5.07
N GLY A 100 -5.22 -6.38 -5.47
CA GLY A 100 -4.87 -5.54 -6.61
C GLY A 100 -4.67 -4.05 -6.28
N ARG A 101 -4.97 -3.60 -5.07
CA ARG A 101 -4.77 -2.18 -4.69
C ARG A 101 -3.30 -1.88 -4.43
N VAL A 102 -2.77 -0.82 -5.04
CA VAL A 102 -1.45 -0.28 -4.72
C VAL A 102 -1.52 0.49 -3.40
N LEU A 103 -0.62 0.18 -2.48
CA LEU A 103 -0.58 0.72 -1.12
C LEU A 103 0.41 1.87 -0.98
N PHE A 104 1.61 1.67 -1.52
CA PHE A 104 2.72 2.63 -1.50
C PHE A 104 3.37 2.68 -2.86
N GLU A 105 3.91 3.84 -3.22
CA GLU A 105 4.75 4.02 -4.38
C GLU A 105 6.05 4.73 -3.99
N VAL A 106 7.12 4.43 -4.72
CA VAL A 106 8.46 4.98 -4.49
C VAL A 106 9.06 5.39 -5.83
N SER A 107 9.80 6.51 -5.86
CA SER A 107 10.59 6.91 -7.02
C SER A 107 11.93 7.53 -6.62
N GLY A 108 12.82 7.66 -7.61
CA GLY A 108 14.12 8.31 -7.44
C GLY A 108 15.15 7.43 -6.71
N VAL A 109 15.00 6.11 -6.77
CA VAL A 109 15.91 5.12 -6.16
C VAL A 109 16.11 3.95 -7.11
N LYS A 110 17.21 3.21 -6.94
CA LYS A 110 17.49 1.99 -7.71
C LYS A 110 16.45 0.90 -7.35
N GLU A 111 16.15 0.05 -8.31
CA GLU A 111 15.13 -1.01 -8.16
C GLU A 111 15.41 -1.95 -7.00
N GLU A 112 16.66 -2.43 -6.84
CA GLU A 112 17.03 -3.32 -5.75
C GLU A 112 16.74 -2.71 -4.37
N LEU A 113 17.11 -1.42 -4.22
CA LEU A 113 16.87 -0.67 -2.99
C LEU A 113 15.38 -0.45 -2.72
N ALA A 114 14.60 -0.13 -3.78
CA ALA A 114 13.16 0.00 -3.70
C ALA A 114 12.47 -1.32 -3.33
N LYS A 115 12.89 -2.43 -3.96
CA LYS A 115 12.36 -3.77 -3.71
C LYS A 115 12.55 -4.19 -2.25
N GLU A 116 13.74 -3.97 -1.70
CA GLU A 116 14.02 -4.29 -0.30
C GLU A 116 13.25 -3.38 0.65
N ALA A 117 13.18 -2.07 0.39
CA ALA A 117 12.41 -1.13 1.19
C ALA A 117 10.93 -1.48 1.25
N LEU A 118 10.34 -1.83 0.09
CA LEU A 118 8.93 -2.22 -0.02
C LEU A 118 8.68 -3.61 0.62
N ARG A 119 9.64 -4.54 0.53
CA ARG A 119 9.57 -5.83 1.24
C ARG A 119 9.48 -5.62 2.76
N LEU A 120 10.34 -4.77 3.32
CA LEU A 120 10.33 -4.43 4.75
C LEU A 120 9.03 -3.75 5.17
N ALA A 121 8.44 -2.91 4.30
CA ALA A 121 7.12 -2.31 4.53
C ALA A 121 6.01 -3.37 4.54
N GLY A 122 6.07 -4.34 3.65
CA GLY A 122 5.12 -5.46 3.61
C GLY A 122 5.04 -6.22 4.92
N HIS A 123 6.17 -6.40 5.62
CA HIS A 123 6.21 -7.05 6.93
C HIS A 123 5.49 -6.27 8.05
N LYS A 124 5.17 -4.99 7.84
CA LYS A 124 4.38 -4.17 8.78
C LYS A 124 2.88 -4.22 8.50
N LEU A 125 2.47 -4.92 7.45
CA LEU A 125 1.10 -5.03 6.99
C LEU A 125 0.53 -6.42 7.30
N PRO A 126 -0.79 -6.54 7.56
CA PRO A 126 -1.42 -7.81 7.91
C PRO A 126 -1.82 -8.66 6.68
N ILE A 127 -1.23 -8.40 5.51
CA ILE A 127 -1.57 -9.02 4.23
C ILE A 127 -0.33 -9.34 3.42
N HIS A 128 -0.46 -10.31 2.52
CA HIS A 128 0.56 -10.54 1.49
C HIS A 128 0.56 -9.40 0.48
N THR A 129 1.75 -9.03 0.07
CA THR A 129 1.99 -7.91 -0.84
C THR A 129 2.99 -8.30 -1.91
N ARG A 130 2.82 -7.72 -3.10
CA ARG A 130 3.68 -7.94 -4.27
C ARG A 130 4.37 -6.64 -4.67
N PHE A 131 5.63 -6.73 -5.00
CA PHE A 131 6.39 -5.65 -5.63
C PHE A 131 5.94 -5.48 -7.09
N MET A 132 5.80 -4.24 -7.53
CA MET A 132 5.45 -3.89 -8.91
C MET A 132 6.38 -2.81 -9.44
N VAL A 133 6.72 -2.91 -10.71
CA VAL A 133 7.39 -1.88 -11.48
C VAL A 133 6.33 -1.18 -12.35
N ARG A 134 6.51 0.10 -12.61
CA ARG A 134 5.65 0.85 -13.53
C ARG A 134 5.77 0.26 -14.94
N GLU A 135 4.65 0.08 -15.63
CA GLU A 135 4.61 -0.59 -16.95
C GLU A 135 5.54 0.03 -17.97
N GLU A 136 5.64 1.37 -18.03
CA GLU A 136 6.54 2.08 -18.92
C GLU A 136 8.03 1.74 -18.68
N LEU A 137 8.44 1.61 -17.42
CA LEU A 137 9.80 1.23 -17.03
C LEU A 137 10.06 -0.26 -17.29
N ALA A 138 9.07 -1.10 -17.05
CA ALA A 138 9.18 -2.53 -17.31
C ALA A 138 9.37 -2.81 -18.81
N MET A 139 8.67 -2.08 -19.68
CA MET A 139 8.85 -2.16 -21.14
C MET A 139 10.22 -1.64 -21.57
N ALA A 140 10.70 -0.54 -20.99
CA ALA A 140 12.03 0.01 -21.30
C ALA A 140 13.16 -0.96 -20.91
N GLN A 141 13.09 -1.53 -19.72
CA GLN A 141 14.06 -2.52 -19.22
C GLN A 141 14.04 -3.82 -20.05
N GLY A 142 12.84 -4.27 -20.48
CA GLY A 142 12.68 -5.42 -21.36
C GLY A 142 13.30 -5.18 -22.75
N ALA A 143 13.22 -3.98 -23.29
CA ALA A 143 13.84 -3.60 -24.56
C ALA A 143 15.37 -3.51 -24.47
N GLU A 144 15.91 -3.00 -23.37
CA GLU A 144 17.36 -2.95 -23.13
C GLU A 144 17.96 -4.36 -22.95
N ALA A 145 17.26 -5.26 -22.22
CA ALA A 145 17.68 -6.65 -22.04
C ALA A 145 17.68 -7.42 -23.37
N ALA A 146 16.65 -7.25 -24.18
CA ALA A 146 16.57 -7.88 -25.51
C ALA A 146 17.64 -7.34 -26.49
N GLY A 147 17.99 -6.05 -26.41
CA GLY A 147 19.07 -5.44 -27.19
C GLY A 147 20.47 -5.93 -26.78
N ALA A 148 20.69 -6.21 -25.51
CA ALA A 148 21.95 -6.72 -25.00
C ALA A 148 22.19 -8.17 -25.40
N GLU A 149 21.19 -9.02 -25.48
CA GLU A 149 21.30 -10.40 -25.95
C GLU A 149 21.54 -10.48 -27.48
N ALA A 150 20.96 -9.55 -28.25
CA ALA A 150 21.18 -9.49 -29.71
C ALA A 150 22.60 -9.01 -30.09
N GLY A 151 23.28 -8.25 -29.22
CA GLY A 151 24.65 -7.77 -29.43
C GLY A 151 25.75 -8.78 -29.10
N ALA A 152 25.47 -9.81 -28.32
CA ALA A 152 26.45 -10.81 -27.88
C ALA A 152 26.60 -12.01 -28.84
N GLY A 153 25.79 -12.11 -29.88
CA GLY A 153 25.80 -13.22 -30.87
C GLY A 153 26.57 -12.97 -32.16
N GLY A 154 27.36 -11.91 -32.28
CA GLY A 154 28.01 -11.45 -33.52
C GLY A 154 29.51 -11.48 -33.57
N GLU A 155 30.21 -12.32 -32.79
CA GLU A 155 31.68 -12.59 -32.99
C GLU A 155 31.94 -14.08 -32.84
N ALA A 156 31.93 -14.75 -33.99
CA ALA A 156 32.54 -16.05 -34.18
C ALA A 156 33.02 -16.16 -35.65
#